data_6cedac77fd4d40d19aaa7d2e18b91952
#
_entry.id   6cedac77fd4d40d19aaa7d2e18b91952
#
_cell.length_a   1.000
_cell.length_b   1.000
_cell.length_c   1.000
_cell.angle_alpha   90.00
_cell.angle_beta   90.00
_cell.angle_gamma   90.00
#
_symmetry.space_group_name_H-M   'P 1'
#
loop_
_entity.id
_entity.type
_entity.pdbx_description
1 polymer ?
#
loop_
_entity_poly.entity_id
_entity_poly.type
_entity_poly.pdbx_seq_one_letter_code
_entity_poly.pdbx_strand_id
1 'polypeptide(L)'
;MLPQCAHLDERITVTVPPTGIRPKADVYLLADTTGSMSSVLEAVKAGAAAIVGNPALAGFDVAYGVGNYRDFPVPAVSSYAFQHQQAPTAVLADVQAAIDVWAAAEGGDGPEGQLWALQQVATDPVIGWRPDAKRIVVWFGDAPGHDPVCAAISGAASDVTEATATAALIASPVTVVAVSTTTGYPAGLDDDPAATSSDYGACTVGGSPGRATRISAATGGTVTSGVDATTVVVTLSTLIAAAVQATANVHLVATGSIAPFVTSITPPTGFGPLAGDSVHVLPFDVVWDGVVACADDDAVLTGTIDVVADDVVVASKQVRITVPACRLHHVVEVLCGMQGKGGDDRSADEDGQCTTVVNGRYATAVSIYNPGPCAAQIEKRFAPLLLNGKPVGREPATVDAKPFARIELAPGQATMDDCCALEEAVGIVHTTATLGVLDLVSNHELVVTAIYTSGGRGGDGGADVHTRTVTPRRA
;
A
#
# COMPACT_ATOMS: atom_id res chain seq x y z
N MET A 1 1.06 -12.77 -18.13
CA MET A 1 1.54 -11.64 -18.93
C MET A 1 0.62 -10.46 -18.70
N LEU A 2 1.16 -9.29 -18.47
CA LEU A 2 0.38 -8.05 -18.31
C LEU A 2 0.95 -7.01 -19.29
N PRO A 3 0.43 -6.95 -20.53
CA PRO A 3 0.84 -5.93 -21.50
C PRO A 3 0.57 -4.51 -20.99
N GLN A 4 1.24 -3.54 -21.56
CA GLN A 4 0.94 -2.14 -21.30
C GLN A 4 -0.54 -1.87 -21.57
N CYS A 5 -1.20 -1.12 -20.68
CA CYS A 5 -2.64 -0.83 -20.71
C CYS A 5 -3.58 -2.06 -20.61
N ALA A 6 -3.06 -3.24 -20.30
CA ALA A 6 -3.93 -4.35 -19.93
C ALA A 6 -4.47 -4.14 -18.53
N HIS A 7 -5.71 -4.53 -18.33
CA HIS A 7 -6.42 -4.52 -17.05
C HIS A 7 -6.74 -5.96 -16.65
N LEU A 8 -6.51 -6.29 -15.38
CA LEU A 8 -6.82 -7.60 -14.83
C LEU A 8 -7.37 -7.44 -13.41
N ASP A 9 -8.54 -8.00 -13.19
CA ASP A 9 -9.14 -8.15 -11.86
C ASP A 9 -8.81 -9.53 -11.29
N GLU A 10 -8.27 -9.57 -10.08
CA GLU A 10 -7.98 -10.81 -9.36
C GLU A 10 -8.63 -10.78 -7.99
N ARG A 11 -9.34 -11.86 -7.63
CA ARG A 11 -9.81 -12.06 -6.27
C ARG A 11 -8.83 -12.90 -5.47
N ILE A 12 -8.30 -12.31 -4.39
CA ILE A 12 -7.45 -12.99 -3.41
C ILE A 12 -8.28 -13.24 -2.15
N THR A 13 -8.34 -14.50 -1.72
CA THR A 13 -9.07 -14.87 -0.51
C THR A 13 -8.09 -15.21 0.61
N VAL A 14 -8.23 -14.50 1.74
CA VAL A 14 -7.47 -14.76 2.96
C VAL A 14 -8.37 -15.49 3.94
N THR A 15 -7.90 -16.62 4.46
CA THR A 15 -8.60 -17.37 5.51
C THR A 15 -7.91 -17.15 6.85
N VAL A 16 -8.64 -16.57 7.82
CA VAL A 16 -8.19 -16.37 9.19
C VAL A 16 -8.76 -17.51 10.06
N PRO A 17 -7.92 -18.33 10.70
CA PRO A 17 -8.37 -19.41 11.55
C PRO A 17 -8.94 -18.88 12.89
N PRO A 18 -9.67 -19.71 13.66
CA PRO A 18 -10.25 -19.30 14.94
C PRO A 18 -9.24 -18.90 16.01
N THR A 19 -7.98 -19.31 15.84
CA THR A 19 -6.88 -18.93 16.77
C THR A 19 -6.25 -17.58 16.44
N GLY A 20 -6.81 -16.83 15.47
CA GLY A 20 -6.22 -15.59 14.97
C GLY A 20 -4.99 -15.84 14.08
N ILE A 21 -4.40 -14.74 13.63
CA ILE A 21 -3.23 -14.77 12.72
C ILE A 21 -1.91 -14.58 13.48
N ARG A 22 -1.95 -13.90 14.65
CA ARG A 22 -0.76 -13.58 15.46
C ARG A 22 -0.75 -14.41 16.74
N PRO A 23 0.07 -15.48 16.82
CA PRO A 23 0.16 -16.29 18.03
C PRO A 23 0.94 -15.61 19.17
N LYS A 24 1.67 -14.51 18.93
CA LYS A 24 2.51 -13.81 19.90
C LYS A 24 1.80 -12.58 20.46
N ALA A 25 1.68 -12.48 21.78
CA ALA A 25 1.03 -11.35 22.46
C ALA A 25 1.72 -11.01 23.79
N ASP A 26 1.78 -9.72 24.09
CA ASP A 26 2.17 -9.19 25.37
C ASP A 26 0.96 -8.58 26.07
N VAL A 27 0.65 -9.06 27.24
CA VAL A 27 -0.45 -8.61 28.10
C VAL A 27 0.13 -7.89 29.30
N TYR A 28 -0.08 -6.58 29.40
CA TYR A 28 0.36 -5.78 30.54
C TYR A 28 -0.80 -5.58 31.52
N LEU A 29 -0.69 -6.13 32.71
CA LEU A 29 -1.65 -5.95 33.79
C LEU A 29 -1.35 -4.63 34.49
N LEU A 30 -2.24 -3.66 34.35
CA LEU A 30 -2.15 -2.32 34.94
C LEU A 30 -3.24 -2.15 36.00
N ALA A 31 -2.85 -2.28 37.26
CA ALA A 31 -3.76 -2.23 38.38
C ALA A 31 -3.80 -0.86 39.06
N ASP A 32 -5.00 -0.42 39.39
CA ASP A 32 -5.21 0.56 40.44
C ASP A 32 -4.84 -0.08 41.80
N THR A 33 -3.98 0.59 42.57
CA THR A 33 -3.56 0.15 43.92
C THR A 33 -3.87 1.20 44.98
N THR A 34 -4.88 2.03 44.76
CA THR A 34 -5.40 2.93 45.78
C THR A 34 -6.22 2.19 46.81
N GLY A 35 -6.58 2.84 47.92
CA GLY A 35 -7.12 2.20 49.11
C GLY A 35 -8.41 1.41 48.90
N SER A 36 -9.26 1.85 47.99
CA SER A 36 -10.56 1.24 47.65
C SER A 36 -10.46 -0.14 47.02
N MET A 37 -9.32 -0.42 46.34
CA MET A 37 -9.11 -1.65 45.56
C MET A 37 -8.74 -2.91 46.37
N SER A 38 -8.64 -2.84 47.70
CA SER A 38 -8.12 -3.91 48.57
C SER A 38 -8.66 -5.30 48.23
N SER A 39 -9.97 -5.46 48.18
CA SER A 39 -10.61 -6.78 47.97
C SER A 39 -10.38 -7.33 46.55
N VAL A 40 -10.32 -6.45 45.54
CA VAL A 40 -10.07 -6.83 44.16
C VAL A 40 -8.62 -7.26 43.99
N LEU A 41 -7.68 -6.53 44.57
CA LEU A 41 -6.24 -6.88 44.50
C LEU A 41 -5.95 -8.22 45.17
N GLU A 42 -6.55 -8.51 46.34
CA GLU A 42 -6.41 -9.81 47.01
C GLU A 42 -6.97 -10.96 46.15
N ALA A 43 -8.09 -10.75 45.48
CA ALA A 43 -8.66 -11.75 44.57
C ALA A 43 -7.75 -11.98 43.35
N VAL A 44 -7.17 -10.93 42.76
CA VAL A 44 -6.25 -11.04 41.61
C VAL A 44 -4.93 -11.73 42.01
N LYS A 45 -4.36 -11.42 43.18
CA LYS A 45 -3.20 -12.13 43.72
C LYS A 45 -3.45 -13.63 43.84
N ALA A 46 -4.57 -14.00 44.47
CA ALA A 46 -4.96 -15.39 44.62
C ALA A 46 -5.26 -16.11 43.32
N GLY A 47 -5.71 -15.36 42.30
CA GLY A 47 -6.12 -15.88 40.98
C GLY A 47 -5.07 -15.74 39.87
N ALA A 48 -3.91 -15.16 40.14
CA ALA A 48 -2.92 -14.84 39.09
C ALA A 48 -2.49 -16.08 38.26
N ALA A 49 -2.32 -17.23 38.91
CA ALA A 49 -2.02 -18.49 38.24
C ALA A 49 -3.11 -18.91 37.22
N ALA A 50 -4.39 -18.67 37.53
CA ALA A 50 -5.50 -18.98 36.64
C ALA A 50 -5.58 -17.98 35.45
N ILE A 51 -5.21 -16.73 35.68
CA ILE A 51 -5.18 -15.69 34.64
C ILE A 51 -4.07 -16.03 33.64
N VAL A 52 -2.84 -16.26 34.12
CA VAL A 52 -1.66 -16.51 33.27
C VAL A 52 -1.71 -17.89 32.61
N GLY A 53 -2.18 -18.91 33.33
CA GLY A 53 -2.31 -20.29 32.85
C GLY A 53 -3.61 -20.59 32.11
N ASN A 54 -4.30 -19.59 31.57
CA ASN A 54 -5.60 -19.76 30.93
C ASN A 54 -5.51 -20.73 29.72
N PRO A 55 -6.25 -21.89 29.77
CA PRO A 55 -6.22 -22.87 28.68
C PRO A 55 -6.69 -22.35 27.33
N ALA A 56 -7.52 -21.31 27.32
CA ALA A 56 -7.99 -20.67 26.07
C ALA A 56 -6.86 -20.01 25.28
N LEU A 57 -5.70 -19.80 25.92
CA LEU A 57 -4.50 -19.24 25.29
C LEU A 57 -3.48 -20.32 24.89
N ALA A 58 -3.83 -21.58 24.97
CA ALA A 58 -2.98 -22.67 24.49
C ALA A 58 -2.71 -22.51 23.00
N GLY A 59 -1.45 -22.49 22.61
CA GLY A 59 -1.02 -22.27 21.21
C GLY A 59 -0.60 -20.84 20.88
N PHE A 60 -0.81 -19.89 21.82
CA PHE A 60 -0.28 -18.54 21.70
C PHE A 60 1.03 -18.39 22.50
N ASP A 61 1.98 -17.61 21.99
CA ASP A 61 3.15 -17.16 22.74
C ASP A 61 2.79 -15.89 23.51
N VAL A 62 2.19 -16.09 24.71
CA VAL A 62 1.75 -14.98 25.56
C VAL A 62 2.78 -14.70 26.66
N ALA A 63 3.16 -13.44 26.81
CA ALA A 63 3.95 -12.94 27.92
C ALA A 63 3.17 -11.89 28.71
N TYR A 64 3.37 -11.85 30.02
CA TYR A 64 2.67 -10.94 30.92
C TYR A 64 3.64 -9.93 31.53
N GLY A 65 3.33 -8.64 31.37
CA GLY A 65 3.93 -7.55 32.10
C GLY A 65 3.06 -7.11 33.26
N VAL A 66 3.62 -6.47 34.25
CA VAL A 66 2.90 -6.05 35.46
C VAL A 66 3.33 -4.64 35.86
N GLY A 67 2.36 -3.82 36.17
CA GLY A 67 2.53 -2.50 36.76
C GLY A 67 1.27 -2.06 37.52
N ASN A 68 1.41 -1.00 38.24
CA ASN A 68 0.31 -0.41 38.98
C ASN A 68 0.37 1.11 38.97
N TYR A 69 -0.74 1.74 39.31
CA TYR A 69 -0.80 3.18 39.48
C TYR A 69 -1.50 3.53 40.82
N ARG A 70 -1.27 4.75 41.23
CA ARG A 70 -1.93 5.43 42.31
C ARG A 70 -2.32 6.83 41.87
N ASP A 71 -2.26 7.77 42.78
CA ASP A 71 -2.82 9.09 42.60
C ASP A 71 -1.73 10.20 42.54
N PHE A 72 -2.17 11.40 42.18
CA PHE A 72 -1.45 12.67 42.28
C PHE A 72 -2.12 13.60 43.31
N PRO A 73 -1.36 14.54 43.92
CA PRO A 73 0.07 14.78 43.72
C PRO A 73 0.97 13.80 44.46
N VAL A 74 2.12 13.49 43.85
CA VAL A 74 3.16 12.65 44.45
C VAL A 74 4.19 13.58 45.12
N PRO A 75 4.73 13.28 46.31
CA PRO A 75 4.43 12.19 47.22
C PRO A 75 3.40 12.53 48.33
N ALA A 76 2.73 13.67 48.26
CA ALA A 76 1.88 14.14 49.35
C ALA A 76 0.66 13.24 49.65
N VAL A 77 0.12 12.62 48.59
CA VAL A 77 -1.06 11.75 48.63
C VAL A 77 -0.69 10.30 48.33
N SER A 78 0.19 10.10 47.34
CA SER A 78 0.66 8.78 46.92
C SER A 78 2.17 8.72 46.94
N SER A 79 2.75 7.55 47.25
CA SER A 79 4.21 7.36 47.20
C SER A 79 4.76 7.33 45.78
N TYR A 80 3.91 7.04 44.80
CA TYR A 80 4.19 7.05 43.36
C TYR A 80 2.88 7.22 42.59
N ALA A 81 2.95 7.70 41.35
CA ALA A 81 1.80 7.74 40.44
C ALA A 81 1.74 6.50 39.55
N PHE A 82 2.88 6.01 39.09
CA PHE A 82 3.01 4.78 38.31
C PHE A 82 4.25 4.01 38.72
N GLN A 83 4.14 2.69 38.79
CA GLN A 83 5.25 1.80 39.04
C GLN A 83 5.25 0.62 38.07
N HIS A 84 6.31 0.50 37.26
CA HIS A 84 6.60 -0.68 36.47
C HIS A 84 7.26 -1.73 37.36
N GLN A 85 6.77 -2.98 37.35
CA GLN A 85 7.24 -4.05 38.22
C GLN A 85 7.85 -5.21 37.46
N GLN A 86 7.27 -5.56 36.30
CA GLN A 86 7.72 -6.69 35.50
C GLN A 86 7.54 -6.42 34.00
N ALA A 87 8.60 -6.52 33.23
CA ALA A 87 8.51 -6.57 31.77
C ALA A 87 7.83 -7.86 31.28
N PRO A 88 7.23 -7.90 30.09
CA PRO A 88 6.56 -9.09 29.59
C PRO A 88 7.40 -10.35 29.65
N THR A 89 6.94 -11.33 30.42
CA THR A 89 7.59 -12.65 30.64
C THR A 89 6.54 -13.77 30.57
N ALA A 90 6.94 -14.94 30.09
CA ALA A 90 6.12 -16.16 30.16
C ALA A 90 6.35 -16.96 31.46
N VAL A 91 7.21 -16.48 32.34
CA VAL A 91 7.55 -17.15 33.60
C VAL A 91 6.50 -16.78 34.66
N LEU A 92 5.59 -17.70 34.93
CA LEU A 92 4.49 -17.47 35.90
C LEU A 92 4.98 -16.98 37.27
N ALA A 93 6.13 -17.54 37.77
CA ALA A 93 6.66 -17.15 39.06
C ALA A 93 7.05 -15.68 39.16
N ASP A 94 7.59 -15.09 38.04
CA ASP A 94 7.99 -13.70 38.01
C ASP A 94 6.75 -12.79 37.96
N VAL A 95 5.72 -13.19 37.20
CA VAL A 95 4.45 -12.48 37.13
C VAL A 95 3.74 -12.50 38.50
N GLN A 96 3.68 -13.67 39.15
CA GLN A 96 3.10 -13.81 40.48
C GLN A 96 3.82 -12.93 41.51
N ALA A 97 5.17 -12.99 41.55
CA ALA A 97 5.96 -12.18 42.46
C ALA A 97 5.71 -10.66 42.24
N ALA A 98 5.55 -10.21 41.00
CA ALA A 98 5.24 -8.83 40.68
C ALA A 98 3.83 -8.42 41.10
N ILE A 99 2.86 -9.32 41.02
CA ILE A 99 1.47 -9.07 41.49
C ILE A 99 1.40 -9.12 43.03
N ASP A 100 2.16 -9.97 43.68
CA ASP A 100 2.12 -10.14 45.14
C ASP A 100 2.56 -8.89 45.92
N VAL A 101 3.36 -7.99 45.29
CA VAL A 101 3.76 -6.75 45.93
C VAL A 101 2.71 -5.63 45.86
N TRP A 102 1.64 -5.83 45.12
CA TRP A 102 0.55 -4.83 45.11
C TRP A 102 -0.06 -4.70 46.50
N ALA A 103 -0.25 -3.49 46.96
CA ALA A 103 -0.83 -3.19 48.24
C ALA A 103 -1.81 -2.01 48.10
N ALA A 104 -3.04 -2.22 48.46
CA ALA A 104 -4.00 -1.14 48.49
C ALA A 104 -3.63 -0.14 49.56
N ALA A 105 -3.32 1.07 49.14
CA ALA A 105 -2.95 2.16 50.04
C ALA A 105 -3.13 3.51 49.36
N GLU A 106 -3.28 4.56 50.14
CA GLU A 106 -3.27 5.93 49.67
C GLU A 106 -4.45 6.23 48.72
N GLY A 107 -4.28 7.16 47.81
CA GLY A 107 -5.35 7.86 47.10
C GLY A 107 -5.68 9.14 47.86
N GLY A 108 -6.09 10.18 47.23
CA GLY A 108 -6.38 11.47 47.89
C GLY A 108 -7.80 11.89 47.74
N ASP A 109 -8.23 12.00 46.52
CA ASP A 109 -9.59 12.33 46.16
C ASP A 109 -10.20 11.21 45.27
N GLY A 110 -11.15 11.57 44.40
CA GLY A 110 -11.82 10.56 43.58
C GLY A 110 -11.05 10.15 42.36
N PRO A 111 -10.55 11.10 41.56
CA PRO A 111 -9.75 10.77 40.37
C PRO A 111 -8.36 10.28 40.76
N GLU A 112 -7.85 9.34 39.97
CA GLU A 112 -6.55 8.70 40.16
C GLU A 112 -5.58 8.97 38.99
N GLY A 113 -4.34 8.45 39.05
CA GLY A 113 -3.27 8.75 38.10
C GLY A 113 -3.20 7.90 36.83
N GLN A 114 -4.28 7.23 36.43
CA GLN A 114 -4.26 6.27 35.32
C GLN A 114 -3.89 6.84 33.96
N LEU A 115 -4.22 8.10 33.62
CA LEU A 115 -3.81 8.67 32.34
C LEU A 115 -2.28 8.79 32.24
N TRP A 116 -1.63 9.14 33.34
CA TRP A 116 -0.16 9.09 33.42
C TRP A 116 0.36 7.66 33.21
N ALA A 117 -0.20 6.69 33.92
CA ALA A 117 0.22 5.31 33.83
C ALA A 117 0.05 4.75 32.40
N LEU A 118 -1.09 4.98 31.74
CA LEU A 118 -1.36 4.56 30.36
C LEU A 118 -0.35 5.19 29.39
N GLN A 119 -0.03 6.47 29.56
CA GLN A 119 0.99 7.11 28.74
C GLN A 119 2.38 6.51 28.96
N GLN A 120 2.77 6.24 30.22
CA GLN A 120 4.05 5.58 30.52
C GLN A 120 4.13 4.18 29.91
N VAL A 121 3.07 3.38 30.04
CA VAL A 121 3.01 2.05 29.43
C VAL A 121 3.15 2.11 27.91
N ALA A 122 2.64 3.16 27.26
CA ALA A 122 2.77 3.35 25.82
C ALA A 122 4.16 3.82 25.37
N THR A 123 4.84 4.66 26.18
CA THR A 123 6.01 5.44 25.72
C THR A 123 7.33 5.09 26.39
N ASP A 124 7.31 4.54 27.62
CA ASP A 124 8.52 4.20 28.34
C ASP A 124 9.15 2.89 27.84
N PRO A 125 10.39 2.92 27.30
CA PRO A 125 11.04 1.72 26.81
C PRO A 125 11.33 0.67 27.90
N VAL A 126 11.29 1.05 29.17
CA VAL A 126 11.49 0.12 30.32
C VAL A 126 10.40 -0.93 30.40
N ILE A 127 9.20 -0.65 29.86
CA ILE A 127 8.09 -1.61 29.76
C ILE A 127 8.53 -2.89 29.05
N GLY A 128 9.43 -2.76 28.03
CA GLY A 128 10.07 -3.90 27.42
C GLY A 128 9.14 -4.74 26.54
N TRP A 129 8.20 -4.11 25.82
CA TRP A 129 7.37 -4.79 24.84
C TRP A 129 8.21 -5.63 23.88
N ARG A 130 7.86 -6.92 23.72
CA ARG A 130 8.57 -7.80 22.79
C ARG A 130 8.35 -7.36 21.35
N PRO A 131 9.36 -7.47 20.46
CA PRO A 131 9.18 -7.22 19.02
C PRO A 131 8.11 -8.15 18.43
N ASP A 132 7.32 -7.63 17.50
CA ASP A 132 6.27 -8.35 16.75
C ASP A 132 5.18 -9.00 17.62
N ALA A 133 5.08 -8.64 18.90
CA ALA A 133 3.99 -9.05 19.76
C ALA A 133 2.81 -8.05 19.66
N LYS A 134 1.60 -8.58 19.68
CA LYS A 134 0.40 -7.78 19.93
C LYS A 134 0.47 -7.23 21.34
N ARG A 135 0.31 -5.91 21.51
CA ARG A 135 0.40 -5.23 22.80
C ARG A 135 -1.00 -5.00 23.36
N ILE A 136 -1.26 -5.53 24.53
CA ILE A 136 -2.55 -5.44 25.20
C ILE A 136 -2.33 -4.92 26.61
N VAL A 137 -2.99 -3.83 26.98
CA VAL A 137 -3.06 -3.34 28.35
C VAL A 137 -4.41 -3.75 28.93
N VAL A 138 -4.38 -4.50 30.03
CA VAL A 138 -5.55 -4.79 30.82
C VAL A 138 -5.51 -3.88 32.04
N TRP A 139 -6.28 -2.82 31.93
CA TRP A 139 -6.36 -1.74 32.90
C TRP A 139 -7.58 -1.92 33.78
N PHE A 140 -7.41 -2.03 35.10
CA PHE A 140 -8.52 -2.19 36.03
C PHE A 140 -8.40 -1.26 37.24
N GLY A 141 -9.54 -0.73 37.68
CA GLY A 141 -9.67 0.24 38.74
C GLY A 141 -11.13 0.57 39.01
N ASP A 142 -11.39 1.39 40.01
CA ASP A 142 -12.74 1.71 40.51
C ASP A 142 -13.07 3.20 40.56
N ALA A 143 -12.17 4.05 40.03
CA ALA A 143 -12.29 5.51 40.06
C ALA A 143 -11.93 6.15 38.70
N PRO A 144 -12.49 7.35 38.41
CA PRO A 144 -12.08 8.10 37.21
C PRO A 144 -10.63 8.58 37.35
N GLY A 145 -10.03 9.05 36.26
CA GLY A 145 -8.67 9.62 36.29
C GLY A 145 -8.63 11.13 36.26
N HIS A 146 -7.59 11.73 36.86
CA HIS A 146 -7.29 13.13 36.66
C HIS A 146 -7.14 13.49 35.19
N ASP A 147 -7.78 14.57 34.73
CA ASP A 147 -7.65 15.10 33.37
C ASP A 147 -7.77 16.64 33.36
N PRO A 148 -6.65 17.35 33.15
CA PRO A 148 -5.32 16.81 32.89
C PRO A 148 -4.59 16.33 34.15
N VAL A 149 -3.63 15.42 34.01
CA VAL A 149 -2.50 15.34 34.94
C VAL A 149 -1.49 16.40 34.50
N CYS A 150 -1.44 17.53 35.19
CA CYS A 150 -0.68 18.64 34.69
C CYS A 150 0.83 18.51 34.89
N ALA A 151 1.59 19.10 33.98
CA ALA A 151 3.06 19.09 33.99
C ALA A 151 3.67 19.56 35.31
N ALA A 152 3.01 20.49 35.99
CA ALA A 152 3.47 21.05 37.26
C ALA A 152 3.56 20.03 38.41
N ILE A 153 2.76 18.97 38.36
CA ILE A 153 2.77 17.93 39.41
C ILE A 153 3.39 16.62 38.92
N SER A 154 3.29 16.31 37.62
CA SER A 154 3.83 15.08 37.05
C SER A 154 5.31 15.15 36.68
N GLY A 155 5.82 16.36 36.47
CA GLY A 155 7.16 16.58 35.92
C GLY A 155 7.29 16.28 34.42
N ALA A 156 6.17 16.03 33.72
CA ALA A 156 6.14 15.85 32.29
C ALA A 156 6.48 17.15 31.54
N ALA A 157 6.86 17.05 30.27
CA ALA A 157 7.12 18.21 29.43
C ALA A 157 5.83 19.02 29.10
N SER A 158 4.67 18.37 29.15
CA SER A 158 3.34 18.97 28.95
C SER A 158 2.30 18.20 29.75
N ASP A 159 1.11 18.78 29.87
CA ASP A 159 -0.01 18.15 30.54
C ASP A 159 -0.39 16.81 29.86
N VAL A 160 -0.69 15.81 30.68
CA VAL A 160 -1.19 14.53 30.22
C VAL A 160 -2.71 14.55 30.30
N THR A 161 -3.33 14.46 29.13
CA THR A 161 -4.79 14.46 28.95
C THR A 161 -5.25 13.12 28.40
N GLU A 162 -6.57 12.87 28.43
CA GLU A 162 -7.16 11.73 27.73
C GLU A 162 -6.69 11.68 26.26
N ALA A 163 -6.67 12.83 25.57
CA ALA A 163 -6.27 12.89 24.16
C ALA A 163 -4.80 12.52 23.95
N THR A 164 -3.88 13.04 24.81
CA THR A 164 -2.43 12.74 24.66
C THR A 164 -2.10 11.31 25.03
N ALA A 165 -2.70 10.78 26.08
CA ALA A 165 -2.54 9.36 26.47
C ALA A 165 -3.08 8.42 25.40
N THR A 166 -4.28 8.71 24.86
CA THR A 166 -4.87 7.91 23.77
C THR A 166 -4.00 7.95 22.50
N ALA A 167 -3.50 9.13 22.12
CA ALA A 167 -2.62 9.25 20.96
C ALA A 167 -1.32 8.46 21.13
N ALA A 168 -0.74 8.44 22.35
CA ALA A 168 0.45 7.64 22.66
C ALA A 168 0.18 6.13 22.54
N LEU A 169 -0.97 5.67 23.04
CA LEU A 169 -1.38 4.26 22.94
C LEU A 169 -1.57 3.82 21.48
N ILE A 170 -2.21 4.67 20.66
CA ILE A 170 -2.40 4.41 19.22
C ILE A 170 -1.04 4.40 18.49
N ALA A 171 -0.15 5.34 18.79
CA ALA A 171 1.18 5.40 18.18
C ALA A 171 2.07 4.20 18.52
N SER A 172 1.84 3.56 19.68
CA SER A 172 2.55 2.37 20.15
C SER A 172 1.80 1.06 19.86
N PRO A 173 0.85 1.00 18.95
CA PRO A 173 -0.25 0.06 18.68
C PRO A 173 -0.64 -0.80 19.91
N VAL A 174 -1.08 -0.15 20.97
CA VAL A 174 -1.51 -0.80 22.22
C VAL A 174 -3.05 -0.87 22.25
N THR A 175 -3.60 -2.07 22.37
CA THR A 175 -5.04 -2.29 22.64
C THR A 175 -5.32 -2.18 24.13
N VAL A 176 -6.30 -1.36 24.53
CA VAL A 176 -6.68 -1.17 25.95
C VAL A 176 -7.98 -1.91 26.26
N VAL A 177 -7.90 -2.88 27.15
CA VAL A 177 -9.06 -3.57 27.76
C VAL A 177 -9.25 -3.00 29.16
N ALA A 178 -10.30 -2.22 29.34
CA ALA A 178 -10.61 -1.60 30.62
C ALA A 178 -11.63 -2.43 31.43
N VAL A 179 -11.35 -2.60 32.70
CA VAL A 179 -12.21 -3.32 33.66
C VAL A 179 -12.54 -2.40 34.83
N SER A 180 -13.77 -1.91 34.84
CA SER A 180 -14.26 -1.03 35.90
C SER A 180 -14.85 -1.85 37.05
N THR A 181 -14.23 -1.74 38.23
CA THR A 181 -14.67 -2.45 39.42
C THR A 181 -15.69 -1.62 40.22
N THR A 182 -16.38 -2.25 41.14
CA THR A 182 -17.52 -1.65 41.86
C THR A 182 -17.20 -1.20 43.29
N THR A 183 -15.91 -1.13 43.64
CA THR A 183 -15.46 -0.84 44.99
C THR A 183 -15.45 0.66 45.34
N GLY A 184 -15.29 1.52 44.34
CA GLY A 184 -15.24 2.96 44.53
C GLY A 184 -16.48 3.70 44.02
N TYR A 185 -16.38 4.27 42.84
CA TYR A 185 -17.42 5.13 42.27
C TYR A 185 -18.44 4.32 41.44
N PRO A 186 -19.71 4.78 41.33
CA PRO A 186 -20.77 4.03 40.66
C PRO A 186 -20.50 3.67 39.21
N ALA A 187 -19.84 4.58 38.43
CA ALA A 187 -19.42 4.33 37.06
C ALA A 187 -17.92 3.95 36.97
N GLY A 188 -17.20 3.93 38.10
CA GLY A 188 -15.82 3.51 38.21
C GLY A 188 -14.88 4.30 37.29
N LEU A 189 -14.18 3.61 36.38
CA LEU A 189 -13.26 4.23 35.42
C LEU A 189 -13.92 5.23 34.46
N ASP A 190 -15.23 5.12 34.23
CA ASP A 190 -16.04 6.01 33.40
C ASP A 190 -16.77 7.11 34.16
N ASP A 191 -16.55 7.23 35.47
CA ASP A 191 -17.18 8.27 36.28
C ASP A 191 -16.68 9.67 35.92
N ASP A 192 -17.35 10.71 36.37
CA ASP A 192 -17.01 12.09 36.11
C ASP A 192 -15.88 12.54 37.04
N PRO A 193 -14.66 12.78 36.50
CA PRO A 193 -13.55 13.21 37.33
C PRO A 193 -13.77 14.62 37.94
N ALA A 194 -14.48 15.50 37.25
CA ALA A 194 -14.74 16.86 37.75
C ALA A 194 -15.73 16.86 38.91
N ALA A 195 -16.64 15.86 38.96
CA ALA A 195 -17.62 15.73 40.02
C ALA A 195 -17.04 15.16 41.35
N THR A 196 -15.93 14.43 41.24
CA THR A 196 -15.32 13.65 42.33
C THR A 196 -13.96 14.17 42.77
N SER A 197 -13.35 15.07 41.96
CA SER A 197 -12.03 15.65 42.26
C SER A 197 -12.11 16.69 43.42
N SER A 198 -11.09 16.69 44.26
CA SER A 198 -10.73 17.77 45.09
C SER A 198 -9.63 18.62 44.44
N ASP A 199 -9.33 19.78 45.01
CA ASP A 199 -8.23 20.63 44.56
C ASP A 199 -6.90 19.91 44.77
N TYR A 200 -6.16 19.66 43.67
CA TYR A 200 -4.86 19.02 43.72
C TYR A 200 -3.73 19.96 43.27
N GLY A 201 -3.74 21.16 43.81
CA GLY A 201 -2.68 22.15 43.72
C GLY A 201 -2.74 23.06 42.49
N ALA A 202 -1.69 23.09 41.68
CA ALA A 202 -1.59 24.01 40.53
C ALA A 202 -2.40 23.52 39.29
N CYS A 203 -3.07 22.38 39.38
CA CYS A 203 -3.79 21.80 38.26
C CYS A 203 -5.25 22.24 38.23
N THR A 204 -5.77 22.45 37.03
CA THR A 204 -7.20 22.69 36.84
C THR A 204 -7.92 21.36 36.77
N VAL A 205 -8.93 21.20 37.60
CA VAL A 205 -9.83 20.05 37.54
C VAL A 205 -10.63 20.12 36.25
N GLY A 206 -10.64 19.00 35.48
CA GLY A 206 -11.34 18.89 34.20
C GLY A 206 -11.63 17.45 33.83
N GLY A 207 -11.91 17.24 32.56
CA GLY A 207 -12.28 15.97 31.99
C GLY A 207 -13.79 15.77 31.86
N SER A 208 -14.21 14.60 31.44
CA SER A 208 -15.62 14.24 31.26
C SER A 208 -15.83 12.74 31.52
N PRO A 209 -17.03 12.31 31.90
CA PRO A 209 -17.34 10.91 32.10
C PRO A 209 -17.21 10.08 30.81
N GLY A 210 -17.06 8.77 30.92
CA GLY A 210 -16.97 7.85 29.78
C GLY A 210 -15.57 7.70 29.20
N ARG A 211 -14.53 8.01 29.94
CA ARG A 211 -13.14 8.02 29.48
C ARG A 211 -12.62 6.64 29.15
N ALA A 212 -12.85 5.64 29.99
CA ALA A 212 -12.41 4.28 29.75
C ALA A 212 -13.04 3.72 28.46
N THR A 213 -14.32 4.04 28.26
CA THR A 213 -15.05 3.69 27.02
C THR A 213 -14.40 4.33 25.79
N ARG A 214 -14.06 5.61 25.85
CA ARG A 214 -13.44 6.31 24.69
C ARG A 214 -12.03 5.82 24.39
N ILE A 215 -11.17 5.66 25.40
CA ILE A 215 -9.80 5.16 25.24
C ILE A 215 -9.81 3.74 24.69
N SER A 216 -10.61 2.85 25.26
CA SER A 216 -10.72 1.47 24.79
C SER A 216 -11.23 1.40 23.36
N ALA A 217 -12.28 2.13 23.01
CA ALA A 217 -12.83 2.18 21.65
C ALA A 217 -11.79 2.71 20.64
N ALA A 218 -11.05 3.77 20.98
CA ALA A 218 -10.04 4.38 20.12
C ALA A 218 -8.83 3.45 19.86
N THR A 219 -8.54 2.52 20.79
CA THR A 219 -7.43 1.56 20.71
C THR A 219 -7.87 0.16 20.25
N GLY A 220 -9.15 -0.01 19.85
CA GLY A 220 -9.69 -1.29 19.39
C GLY A 220 -9.95 -2.31 20.50
N GLY A 221 -10.02 -1.87 21.75
CA GLY A 221 -10.34 -2.72 22.91
C GLY A 221 -11.79 -2.58 23.38
N THR A 222 -12.01 -2.97 24.63
CA THR A 222 -13.36 -3.06 25.23
C THR A 222 -13.37 -2.57 26.67
N VAL A 223 -14.56 -2.20 27.17
CA VAL A 223 -14.79 -1.90 28.58
C VAL A 223 -15.78 -2.91 29.18
N THR A 224 -15.49 -3.37 30.39
CA THR A 224 -16.40 -4.18 31.18
C THR A 224 -16.58 -3.52 32.55
N SER A 225 -17.80 -3.23 32.93
CA SER A 225 -18.15 -2.59 34.20
C SER A 225 -18.88 -3.54 35.14
N GLY A 226 -18.98 -3.17 36.43
CA GLY A 226 -19.69 -3.94 37.41
C GLY A 226 -18.94 -5.18 37.92
N VAL A 227 -17.61 -5.18 37.80
CA VAL A 227 -16.76 -6.30 38.20
C VAL A 227 -16.41 -6.17 39.69
N ASP A 228 -16.57 -7.24 40.44
CA ASP A 228 -16.24 -7.30 41.86
C ASP A 228 -15.11 -8.34 42.15
N ALA A 229 -14.72 -8.44 43.41
CA ALA A 229 -13.68 -9.37 43.84
C ALA A 229 -13.99 -10.84 43.53
N THR A 230 -15.28 -11.22 43.41
CA THR A 230 -15.69 -12.61 43.13
C THR A 230 -15.64 -12.95 41.65
N THR A 231 -15.76 -11.96 40.78
CA THR A 231 -15.85 -12.10 39.32
C THR A 231 -14.58 -11.67 38.59
N VAL A 232 -13.69 -10.86 39.22
CA VAL A 232 -12.55 -10.24 38.58
C VAL A 232 -11.61 -11.23 37.86
N VAL A 233 -11.29 -12.36 38.51
CA VAL A 233 -10.34 -13.35 37.94
C VAL A 233 -10.90 -13.99 36.67
N VAL A 234 -12.19 -14.39 36.68
CA VAL A 234 -12.84 -14.97 35.51
C VAL A 234 -12.98 -13.92 34.40
N THR A 235 -13.35 -12.70 34.78
CA THR A 235 -13.50 -11.59 33.83
C THR A 235 -12.16 -11.26 33.15
N LEU A 236 -11.09 -11.07 33.93
CA LEU A 236 -9.75 -10.82 33.35
C LEU A 236 -9.31 -11.96 32.44
N SER A 237 -9.45 -13.22 32.88
CA SER A 237 -9.09 -14.40 32.06
C SER A 237 -9.82 -14.42 30.73
N THR A 238 -11.14 -14.14 30.75
CA THR A 238 -11.99 -14.13 29.55
C THR A 238 -11.62 -12.99 28.60
N LEU A 239 -11.46 -11.77 29.13
CA LEU A 239 -11.16 -10.59 28.33
C LEU A 239 -9.75 -10.65 27.72
N ILE A 240 -8.77 -11.16 28.48
CA ILE A 240 -7.41 -11.40 27.97
C ILE A 240 -7.46 -12.40 26.81
N ALA A 241 -8.16 -13.52 26.97
CA ALA A 241 -8.27 -14.51 25.91
C ALA A 241 -8.93 -13.91 24.65
N ALA A 242 -10.02 -13.19 24.80
CA ALA A 242 -10.69 -12.52 23.70
C ALA A 242 -9.79 -11.50 23.01
N ALA A 243 -9.04 -10.67 23.78
CA ALA A 243 -8.16 -9.66 23.24
C ALA A 243 -6.95 -10.27 22.52
N VAL A 244 -6.35 -11.35 23.05
CA VAL A 244 -5.22 -12.06 22.41
C VAL A 244 -5.66 -12.70 21.09
N GLN A 245 -6.83 -13.31 21.06
CA GLN A 245 -7.36 -14.03 19.89
C GLN A 245 -7.94 -13.09 18.82
N ALA A 246 -8.39 -11.90 19.19
CA ALA A 246 -8.94 -10.94 18.24
C ALA A 246 -7.87 -10.45 17.26
N THR A 247 -8.28 -10.17 16.01
CA THR A 247 -7.45 -9.49 15.01
C THR A 247 -8.10 -8.16 14.67
N ALA A 248 -7.40 -7.05 14.90
CA ALA A 248 -7.97 -5.72 14.72
C ALA A 248 -8.18 -5.37 13.25
N ASN A 249 -7.20 -5.73 12.40
CA ASN A 249 -7.26 -5.45 10.96
C ASN A 249 -6.49 -6.50 10.17
N VAL A 250 -7.02 -6.86 9.00
CA VAL A 250 -6.32 -7.65 7.97
C VAL A 250 -6.44 -6.93 6.64
N HIS A 251 -5.32 -6.55 6.04
CA HIS A 251 -5.29 -5.92 4.72
C HIS A 251 -4.18 -6.49 3.84
N LEU A 252 -4.20 -6.14 2.55
CA LEU A 252 -3.17 -6.56 1.60
C LEU A 252 -2.27 -5.38 1.23
N VAL A 253 -0.97 -5.68 1.05
CA VAL A 253 0.03 -4.72 0.59
C VAL A 253 0.83 -5.33 -0.56
N ALA A 254 0.93 -4.62 -1.69
CA ALA A 254 1.80 -5.01 -2.79
C ALA A 254 3.22 -4.47 -2.56
N THR A 255 4.24 -5.30 -2.76
CA THR A 255 5.64 -4.94 -2.56
C THR A 255 6.52 -5.33 -3.73
N GLY A 256 7.76 -4.82 -3.77
CA GLY A 256 8.71 -5.10 -4.84
C GLY A 256 8.37 -4.41 -6.16
N SER A 257 8.93 -4.90 -7.26
CA SER A 257 8.78 -4.27 -8.58
C SER A 257 7.38 -4.42 -9.20
N ILE A 258 6.49 -5.20 -8.58
CA ILE A 258 5.09 -5.35 -8.99
C ILE A 258 4.15 -4.30 -8.40
N ALA A 259 4.54 -3.62 -7.32
CA ALA A 259 3.68 -2.67 -6.61
C ALA A 259 3.07 -1.57 -7.51
N PRO A 260 3.79 -0.98 -8.49
CA PRO A 260 3.22 0.02 -9.39
C PRO A 260 2.10 -0.49 -10.30
N PHE A 261 1.96 -1.82 -10.43
CA PHE A 261 0.92 -2.44 -11.26
C PHE A 261 -0.38 -2.66 -10.50
N VAL A 262 -0.36 -2.57 -9.16
CA VAL A 262 -1.57 -2.67 -8.34
C VAL A 262 -2.17 -1.28 -8.20
N THR A 263 -3.26 -1.02 -8.88
CA THR A 263 -3.94 0.28 -8.88
C THR A 263 -4.98 0.40 -7.78
N SER A 264 -5.57 -0.72 -7.37
CA SER A 264 -6.45 -0.75 -6.20
C SER A 264 -6.52 -2.12 -5.55
N ILE A 265 -6.80 -2.11 -4.24
CA ILE A 265 -7.17 -3.28 -3.45
C ILE A 265 -8.45 -2.92 -2.71
N THR A 266 -9.47 -3.75 -2.82
CA THR A 266 -10.77 -3.51 -2.19
C THR A 266 -11.14 -4.67 -1.26
N PRO A 267 -11.50 -4.39 0.01
CA PRO A 267 -11.63 -3.08 0.65
C PRO A 267 -10.25 -2.44 0.96
N PRO A 268 -10.09 -1.12 0.77
CA PRO A 268 -8.79 -0.46 0.94
C PRO A 268 -8.31 -0.40 2.39
N THR A 269 -9.24 -0.38 3.35
CA THR A 269 -8.95 -0.41 4.79
C THR A 269 -8.79 -1.83 5.34
N GLY A 270 -9.00 -2.87 4.49
CA GLY A 270 -9.03 -4.25 4.95
C GLY A 270 -10.31 -4.64 5.68
N PHE A 271 -10.21 -5.72 6.45
CA PHE A 271 -11.30 -6.29 7.25
C PHE A 271 -10.92 -6.29 8.73
N GLY A 272 -11.85 -5.94 9.59
CA GLY A 272 -11.70 -6.00 11.05
C GLY A 272 -12.67 -5.08 11.77
N PRO A 273 -12.78 -5.21 13.10
CA PRO A 273 -12.16 -6.24 13.93
C PRO A 273 -12.76 -7.65 13.72
N LEU A 274 -11.93 -8.67 13.82
CA LEU A 274 -12.31 -10.08 13.64
C LEU A 274 -12.27 -10.80 14.99
N ALA A 275 -13.33 -11.48 15.34
CA ALA A 275 -13.39 -12.28 16.56
C ALA A 275 -12.50 -13.55 16.41
N GLY A 276 -11.84 -13.95 17.49
CA GLY A 276 -10.94 -15.11 17.51
C GLY A 276 -11.62 -16.47 17.70
N ASP A 277 -12.97 -16.53 17.64
CA ASP A 277 -13.75 -17.74 17.91
C ASP A 277 -14.28 -18.44 16.66
N SER A 278 -14.06 -17.87 15.49
CA SER A 278 -14.59 -18.35 14.21
C SER A 278 -13.59 -18.23 13.07
N VAL A 279 -13.83 -19.02 12.00
CA VAL A 279 -13.09 -18.89 10.75
C VAL A 279 -13.63 -17.70 9.97
N HIS A 280 -12.76 -16.81 9.55
CA HIS A 280 -13.12 -15.71 8.67
C HIS A 280 -12.55 -15.93 7.27
N VAL A 281 -13.37 -15.72 6.25
CA VAL A 281 -12.99 -15.80 4.84
C VAL A 281 -13.11 -14.39 4.26
N LEU A 282 -11.97 -13.78 3.96
CA LEU A 282 -11.84 -12.37 3.59
C LEU A 282 -11.51 -12.24 2.10
N PRO A 283 -12.48 -11.87 1.25
CA PRO A 283 -12.23 -11.66 -0.17
C PRO A 283 -11.70 -10.26 -0.44
N PHE A 284 -10.54 -10.18 -1.10
CA PHE A 284 -9.97 -8.95 -1.61
C PHE A 284 -10.04 -8.94 -3.13
N ASP A 285 -10.52 -7.87 -3.72
CA ASP A 285 -10.44 -7.64 -5.16
C ASP A 285 -9.22 -6.75 -5.45
N VAL A 286 -8.29 -7.26 -6.22
CA VAL A 286 -7.03 -6.60 -6.60
C VAL A 286 -7.08 -6.26 -8.08
N VAL A 287 -6.88 -4.98 -8.40
CA VAL A 287 -6.86 -4.49 -9.77
C VAL A 287 -5.42 -4.28 -10.21
N TRP A 288 -5.07 -4.90 -11.32
CA TRP A 288 -3.75 -4.83 -11.94
C TRP A 288 -3.83 -4.08 -13.27
N ASP A 289 -3.00 -3.06 -13.44
CA ASP A 289 -2.88 -2.31 -14.70
C ASP A 289 -1.45 -2.36 -15.23
N GLY A 290 -1.30 -2.56 -16.54
CA GLY A 290 -0.02 -2.53 -17.22
C GLY A 290 0.49 -1.09 -17.38
N VAL A 291 1.37 -0.63 -16.48
CA VAL A 291 1.82 0.77 -16.39
C VAL A 291 3.28 1.01 -16.81
N VAL A 292 4.00 -0.04 -17.22
CA VAL A 292 5.43 0.09 -17.54
C VAL A 292 5.64 0.69 -18.91
N ALA A 293 6.57 1.65 -19.00
CA ALA A 293 7.03 2.19 -20.26
C ALA A 293 7.66 1.10 -21.17
N CYS A 294 7.55 1.27 -22.47
CA CYS A 294 8.09 0.35 -23.46
C CYS A 294 9.58 0.05 -23.25
N ALA A 295 9.92 -1.23 -23.29
CA ALA A 295 11.29 -1.74 -23.31
C ALA A 295 11.55 -2.51 -24.61
N ASP A 296 12.82 -2.64 -24.99
CA ASP A 296 13.22 -3.38 -26.19
C ASP A 296 13.07 -4.90 -25.99
N ASP A 297 13.21 -5.37 -24.73
CA ASP A 297 13.11 -6.77 -24.34
C ASP A 297 11.96 -7.01 -23.36
N ASP A 298 11.52 -8.27 -23.24
CA ASP A 298 10.56 -8.70 -22.23
C ASP A 298 11.09 -8.43 -20.81
N ALA A 299 10.36 -7.66 -20.02
CA ALA A 299 10.70 -7.39 -18.63
C ALA A 299 9.99 -8.38 -17.69
N VAL A 300 10.75 -9.00 -16.79
CA VAL A 300 10.23 -9.86 -15.72
C VAL A 300 10.33 -9.14 -14.39
N LEU A 301 9.20 -8.85 -13.80
CA LEU A 301 9.07 -8.15 -12.53
C LEU A 301 8.58 -9.13 -11.45
N THR A 302 9.12 -9.00 -10.24
CA THR A 302 8.78 -9.88 -9.13
C THR A 302 8.51 -9.06 -7.87
N GLY A 303 7.66 -9.61 -7.02
CA GLY A 303 7.30 -9.01 -5.74
C GLY A 303 6.32 -9.89 -4.99
N THR A 304 5.71 -9.35 -3.94
CA THR A 304 4.71 -10.06 -3.16
C THR A 304 3.43 -9.26 -3.00
N ILE A 305 2.33 -9.96 -2.83
CA ILE A 305 1.14 -9.45 -2.15
C ILE A 305 1.20 -9.99 -0.74
N ASP A 306 1.48 -9.11 0.21
CA ASP A 306 1.62 -9.43 1.61
C ASP A 306 0.27 -9.31 2.32
N VAL A 307 -0.07 -10.30 3.14
CA VAL A 307 -1.18 -10.24 4.09
C VAL A 307 -0.64 -9.63 5.36
N VAL A 308 -1.13 -8.47 5.71
CA VAL A 308 -0.74 -7.74 6.92
C VAL A 308 -1.89 -7.84 7.93
N ALA A 309 -1.59 -8.33 9.12
CA ALA A 309 -2.52 -8.40 10.24
C ALA A 309 -1.93 -7.63 11.42
N ASP A 310 -2.67 -6.64 11.95
CA ASP A 310 -2.24 -5.78 13.05
C ASP A 310 -0.81 -5.24 12.84
N ASP A 311 -0.54 -4.68 11.64
CA ASP A 311 0.74 -4.10 11.18
C ASP A 311 1.91 -5.10 11.04
N VAL A 312 1.64 -6.41 11.04
CA VAL A 312 2.67 -7.43 10.80
C VAL A 312 2.34 -8.26 9.58
N VAL A 313 3.34 -8.49 8.73
CA VAL A 313 3.23 -9.41 7.60
C VAL A 313 3.14 -10.84 8.13
N VAL A 314 2.01 -11.50 7.89
CA VAL A 314 1.70 -12.84 8.40
C VAL A 314 1.71 -13.90 7.29
N ALA A 315 1.55 -13.49 6.05
CA ALA A 315 1.67 -14.35 4.87
C ALA A 315 2.04 -13.51 3.65
N SER A 316 2.63 -14.15 2.64
CA SER A 316 3.00 -13.50 1.38
C SER A 316 2.69 -14.41 0.20
N LYS A 317 2.06 -13.85 -0.83
CA LYS A 317 1.88 -14.50 -2.13
C LYS A 317 2.92 -13.95 -3.10
N GLN A 318 3.81 -14.82 -3.58
CA GLN A 318 4.78 -14.45 -4.62
C GLN A 318 4.05 -14.17 -5.94
N VAL A 319 4.39 -13.05 -6.55
CA VAL A 319 3.83 -12.62 -7.83
C VAL A 319 4.94 -12.36 -8.82
N ARG A 320 4.74 -12.83 -10.06
CA ARG A 320 5.62 -12.58 -11.18
C ARG A 320 4.82 -11.99 -12.33
N ILE A 321 5.18 -10.81 -12.79
CA ILE A 321 4.59 -10.15 -13.96
C ILE A 321 5.61 -10.18 -15.10
N THR A 322 5.20 -10.68 -16.26
CA THR A 322 5.97 -10.54 -17.49
C THR A 322 5.32 -9.44 -18.33
N VAL A 323 6.05 -8.37 -18.57
CA VAL A 323 5.66 -7.30 -19.49
C VAL A 323 6.36 -7.59 -20.81
N PRO A 324 5.63 -7.88 -21.89
CA PRO A 324 6.23 -8.17 -23.18
C PRO A 324 6.92 -6.94 -23.76
N ALA A 325 7.97 -7.17 -24.54
CA ALA A 325 8.59 -6.11 -25.34
C ALA A 325 7.54 -5.41 -26.18
N CYS A 326 7.56 -4.10 -26.17
CA CYS A 326 6.54 -3.29 -26.84
C CYS A 326 7.10 -2.38 -27.93
N ARG A 327 8.36 -2.58 -28.33
CA ARG A 327 8.94 -1.88 -29.49
C ARG A 327 8.66 -2.67 -30.77
N LEU A 328 7.73 -2.15 -31.56
CA LEU A 328 7.27 -2.77 -32.80
C LEU A 328 7.71 -1.93 -33.99
N HIS A 329 8.32 -2.57 -34.97
CA HIS A 329 8.76 -1.93 -36.21
C HIS A 329 7.81 -2.30 -37.33
N HIS A 330 7.26 -1.30 -38.01
CA HIS A 330 6.48 -1.45 -39.23
C HIS A 330 7.27 -0.81 -40.38
N VAL A 331 7.86 -1.66 -41.19
CA VAL A 331 8.80 -1.25 -42.24
C VAL A 331 8.11 -1.21 -43.59
N VAL A 332 8.10 -0.06 -44.23
CA VAL A 332 7.42 0.24 -45.48
C VAL A 332 8.44 0.77 -46.51
N GLU A 333 8.50 0.20 -47.69
CA GLU A 333 9.18 0.84 -48.81
C GLU A 333 8.32 1.97 -49.34
N VAL A 334 8.95 3.12 -49.62
CA VAL A 334 8.30 4.33 -50.12
C VAL A 334 8.94 4.72 -51.44
N LEU A 335 8.13 4.95 -52.46
CA LEU A 335 8.56 5.43 -53.75
C LEU A 335 7.71 6.63 -54.15
N CYS A 336 8.35 7.76 -54.35
CA CYS A 336 7.73 9.05 -54.64
C CYS A 336 8.37 9.75 -55.83
N GLY A 337 7.61 10.61 -56.52
CA GLY A 337 8.16 11.49 -57.55
C GLY A 337 8.13 10.93 -58.98
N MET A 338 8.99 11.47 -59.83
CA MET A 338 9.05 11.06 -61.25
C MET A 338 10.45 10.56 -61.60
N GLN A 339 10.52 9.44 -62.30
CA GLN A 339 11.75 8.94 -62.93
C GLN A 339 11.68 9.13 -64.44
N GLY A 340 12.78 9.65 -65.02
CA GLY A 340 12.99 9.76 -66.47
C GLY A 340 12.88 11.16 -67.01
N LYS A 341 13.85 11.57 -67.84
CA LYS A 341 13.76 12.67 -68.83
C LYS A 341 13.10 12.15 -70.08
N GLY A 342 12.24 12.97 -70.70
CA GLY A 342 11.49 12.60 -71.89
C GLY A 342 12.30 12.05 -73.02
N GLY A 343 11.92 10.88 -73.48
CA GLY A 343 12.38 10.26 -74.69
C GLY A 343 13.38 9.13 -74.47
N ASP A 344 13.00 7.99 -75.00
CA ASP A 344 13.67 6.72 -75.20
C ASP A 344 13.85 5.77 -73.99
N ASP A 345 13.33 4.60 -74.25
CA ASP A 345 13.30 3.37 -73.51
C ASP A 345 14.71 2.77 -73.36
N ARG A 346 15.59 3.39 -72.60
CA ARG A 346 16.93 2.85 -72.31
C ARG A 346 17.03 2.46 -70.85
N SER A 347 17.56 1.28 -70.63
CA SER A 347 17.84 0.68 -69.31
C SER A 347 19.00 1.35 -68.55
N ALA A 348 19.58 2.39 -69.12
CA ALA A 348 20.62 3.23 -68.50
C ALA A 348 20.31 4.73 -68.78
N ASP A 349 20.69 5.61 -67.85
CA ASP A 349 20.66 7.08 -68.06
C ASP A 349 21.76 7.48 -69.09
N GLU A 350 21.71 8.76 -69.50
CA GLU A 350 22.71 9.30 -70.50
C GLU A 350 24.16 9.16 -70.05
N ASP A 351 24.39 8.90 -68.74
CA ASP A 351 25.71 8.67 -68.14
C ASP A 351 26.08 7.17 -68.05
N GLY A 352 25.24 6.25 -68.58
CA GLY A 352 25.49 4.79 -68.56
C GLY A 352 25.21 4.13 -67.22
N GLN A 353 24.54 4.81 -66.31
CA GLN A 353 24.20 4.25 -65.01
C GLN A 353 22.90 3.40 -65.08
N CYS A 354 22.83 2.30 -64.34
CA CYS A 354 21.64 1.46 -64.25
C CYS A 354 20.49 2.24 -63.61
N THR A 355 19.32 2.19 -64.26
CA THR A 355 18.09 2.75 -63.67
C THR A 355 17.66 1.90 -62.49
N THR A 356 17.45 2.55 -61.34
CA THR A 356 16.95 1.89 -60.12
C THR A 356 15.44 1.70 -60.17
N VAL A 357 14.72 2.61 -60.83
CA VAL A 357 13.28 2.64 -60.97
C VAL A 357 12.92 2.92 -62.42
N VAL A 358 11.92 2.26 -62.98
CA VAL A 358 11.47 2.47 -64.38
C VAL A 358 10.89 3.89 -64.55
N ASN A 359 10.87 4.35 -65.83
CA ASN A 359 10.30 5.65 -66.14
C ASN A 359 8.80 5.72 -65.82
N GLY A 360 8.39 6.70 -65.00
CA GLY A 360 6.99 6.85 -64.58
C GLY A 360 6.81 7.85 -63.46
N ARG A 361 5.55 8.03 -63.05
CA ARG A 361 5.16 8.77 -61.85
C ARG A 361 4.82 7.77 -60.78
N TYR A 362 5.28 8.03 -59.57
CA TYR A 362 5.07 7.15 -58.43
C TYR A 362 4.62 7.96 -57.22
N ALA A 363 3.65 7.37 -56.49
CA ALA A 363 3.22 7.89 -55.23
C ALA A 363 2.99 6.73 -54.24
N THR A 364 3.40 6.95 -53.01
CA THR A 364 3.12 6.05 -51.89
C THR A 364 2.34 6.81 -50.83
N ALA A 365 1.26 6.20 -50.35
CA ALA A 365 0.54 6.66 -49.14
C ALA A 365 0.57 5.55 -48.11
N VAL A 366 0.89 5.88 -46.89
CA VAL A 366 0.97 4.92 -45.76
C VAL A 366 -0.07 5.30 -44.73
N SER A 367 -1.12 4.49 -44.63
CA SER A 367 -2.16 4.66 -43.61
C SER A 367 -1.71 3.97 -42.33
N ILE A 368 -1.89 4.62 -41.20
CA ILE A 368 -1.52 4.16 -39.89
C ILE A 368 -2.77 4.29 -39.00
N TYR A 369 -3.21 3.19 -38.41
CA TYR A 369 -4.40 3.13 -37.55
C TYR A 369 -4.05 2.44 -36.23
N ASN A 370 -4.51 3.03 -35.12
CA ASN A 370 -4.38 2.44 -33.80
C ASN A 370 -5.68 1.70 -33.41
N PRO A 371 -5.73 0.36 -33.50
CA PRO A 371 -6.88 -0.46 -33.09
C PRO A 371 -6.87 -0.74 -31.58
N GLY A 372 -5.78 -0.42 -30.87
CA GLY A 372 -5.58 -0.75 -29.48
C GLY A 372 -6.40 0.09 -28.51
N PRO A 373 -6.49 -0.30 -27.22
CA PRO A 373 -7.23 0.42 -26.21
C PRO A 373 -6.48 1.65 -25.65
N CYS A 374 -5.20 1.81 -25.98
CA CYS A 374 -4.34 2.88 -25.49
C CYS A 374 -3.77 3.74 -26.59
N ALA A 375 -3.31 4.93 -26.22
CA ALA A 375 -2.60 5.82 -27.14
C ALA A 375 -1.28 5.19 -27.61
N ALA A 376 -1.08 5.15 -28.92
CA ALA A 376 0.14 4.65 -29.52
C ALA A 376 1.13 5.81 -29.73
N GLN A 377 2.32 5.66 -29.17
CA GLN A 377 3.45 6.56 -29.43
C GLN A 377 4.22 6.03 -30.63
N ILE A 378 4.39 6.86 -31.67
CA ILE A 378 4.99 6.44 -32.93
C ILE A 378 6.16 7.36 -33.25
N GLU A 379 7.35 6.78 -33.36
CA GLU A 379 8.53 7.47 -33.94
C GLU A 379 8.66 7.08 -35.41
N LYS A 380 8.69 8.06 -36.30
CA LYS A 380 8.86 7.87 -37.74
C LYS A 380 10.30 8.10 -38.13
N ARG A 381 10.89 7.12 -38.80
CA ARG A 381 12.28 7.15 -39.31
C ARG A 381 12.30 6.89 -40.79
N PHE A 382 13.20 7.53 -41.51
CA PHE A 382 13.37 7.35 -42.95
C PHE A 382 14.84 7.13 -43.36
N ALA A 383 15.05 6.10 -44.16
CA ALA A 383 16.33 5.80 -44.78
C ALA A 383 16.23 5.98 -46.31
N PRO A 384 16.78 7.04 -46.88
CA PRO A 384 16.74 7.24 -48.33
C PRO A 384 17.72 6.29 -49.05
N LEU A 385 17.23 5.52 -50.01
CA LEU A 385 18.06 4.68 -50.90
C LEU A 385 18.33 5.36 -52.24
N LEU A 386 17.33 6.07 -52.76
CA LEU A 386 17.43 6.97 -53.91
C LEU A 386 16.90 8.32 -53.46
N LEU A 387 17.70 9.37 -53.56
CA LEU A 387 17.32 10.72 -53.19
C LEU A 387 17.46 11.66 -54.38
N ASN A 388 16.35 12.29 -54.77
CA ASN A 388 16.31 13.22 -55.91
C ASN A 388 16.92 12.62 -57.17
N GLY A 389 16.57 11.34 -57.47
CA GLY A 389 17.02 10.62 -58.64
C GLY A 389 18.48 10.07 -58.57
N LYS A 390 19.15 10.28 -57.43
CA LYS A 390 20.54 9.81 -57.25
C LYS A 390 20.61 8.67 -56.21
N PRO A 391 21.25 7.53 -56.49
CA PRO A 391 21.45 6.50 -55.48
C PRO A 391 22.34 6.99 -54.34
N VAL A 392 21.87 6.86 -53.09
CA VAL A 392 22.60 7.22 -51.86
C VAL A 392 22.90 6.00 -50.99
N GLY A 393 22.05 4.95 -51.08
CA GLY A 393 22.20 3.69 -50.35
C GLY A 393 22.57 2.51 -51.23
N ARG A 394 23.37 2.71 -52.30
CA ARG A 394 23.82 1.63 -53.18
C ARG A 394 25.15 1.05 -52.71
N GLU A 395 25.25 -0.29 -52.66
CA GLU A 395 26.50 -0.94 -52.27
C GLU A 395 27.76 -0.37 -53.00
N PRO A 396 28.86 -0.14 -52.26
CA PRO A 396 29.08 -0.46 -50.84
C PRO A 396 28.60 0.60 -49.84
N ALA A 397 27.88 1.66 -50.28
CA ALA A 397 27.35 2.68 -49.37
C ALA A 397 26.11 2.16 -48.60
N THR A 398 26.02 2.51 -47.31
CA THR A 398 24.88 2.24 -46.45
C THR A 398 24.27 3.56 -45.96
N VAL A 399 22.97 3.55 -45.63
CA VAL A 399 22.28 4.69 -45.06
C VAL A 399 21.50 4.25 -43.82
N ASP A 400 21.53 5.05 -42.78
CA ASP A 400 20.79 4.81 -41.55
C ASP A 400 19.42 5.47 -41.63
N ALA A 401 18.41 4.81 -41.04
CA ALA A 401 17.10 5.37 -40.85
C ALA A 401 17.15 6.47 -39.76
N LYS A 402 16.89 7.71 -40.14
CA LYS A 402 16.93 8.87 -39.25
C LYS A 402 15.52 9.24 -38.80
N PRO A 403 15.32 9.54 -37.51
CA PRO A 403 14.03 10.02 -37.01
C PRO A 403 13.72 11.41 -37.59
N PHE A 404 12.47 11.62 -38.03
CA PHE A 404 12.03 12.90 -38.54
C PHE A 404 10.74 13.41 -37.88
N ALA A 405 9.91 12.52 -37.28
CA ALA A 405 8.70 12.91 -36.58
C ALA A 405 8.39 11.96 -35.42
N ARG A 406 7.66 12.47 -34.43
CA ARG A 406 6.99 11.70 -33.37
C ARG A 406 5.55 12.14 -33.30
N ILE A 407 4.64 11.18 -33.25
CA ILE A 407 3.20 11.41 -33.14
C ILE A 407 2.58 10.51 -32.11
N GLU A 408 1.42 10.89 -31.63
CA GLU A 408 0.57 10.08 -30.78
C GLU A 408 -0.77 9.85 -31.48
N LEU A 409 -1.25 8.59 -31.49
CA LEU A 409 -2.57 8.23 -31.95
C LEU A 409 -3.39 7.66 -30.80
N ALA A 410 -4.48 8.35 -30.44
CA ALA A 410 -5.42 7.82 -29.48
C ALA A 410 -6.13 6.55 -30.01
N PRO A 411 -6.77 5.75 -29.13
CA PRO A 411 -7.57 4.60 -29.54
C PRO A 411 -8.55 4.93 -30.65
N GLY A 412 -8.56 4.12 -31.72
CA GLY A 412 -9.46 4.29 -32.86
C GLY A 412 -9.09 5.42 -33.80
N GLN A 413 -7.97 6.14 -33.59
CA GLN A 413 -7.51 7.18 -34.50
C GLN A 413 -6.62 6.62 -35.63
N ALA A 414 -6.69 7.29 -36.77
CA ALA A 414 -5.85 7.01 -37.94
C ALA A 414 -5.17 8.28 -38.43
N THR A 415 -4.03 8.10 -39.07
CA THR A 415 -3.31 9.14 -39.84
C THR A 415 -2.76 8.55 -41.12
N MET A 416 -2.22 9.41 -42.00
CA MET A 416 -1.63 9.01 -43.25
C MET A 416 -0.36 9.81 -43.51
N ASP A 417 0.69 9.13 -43.93
CA ASP A 417 1.88 9.74 -44.55
C ASP A 417 1.80 9.52 -46.06
N ASP A 418 1.90 10.58 -46.81
CA ASP A 418 2.01 10.53 -48.26
C ASP A 418 3.37 11.09 -48.72
N CYS A 419 3.58 11.09 -50.02
CA CYS A 419 4.83 11.63 -50.59
C CYS A 419 5.08 13.08 -50.22
N CYS A 420 4.00 13.91 -50.12
CA CYS A 420 4.17 15.33 -49.77
C CYS A 420 4.61 15.51 -48.33
N ALA A 421 3.98 14.74 -47.38
CA ALA A 421 4.37 14.77 -45.96
C ALA A 421 5.82 14.30 -45.75
N LEU A 422 6.26 13.25 -46.45
CA LEU A 422 7.63 12.76 -46.40
C LEU A 422 8.62 13.74 -47.01
N GLU A 423 8.28 14.40 -48.14
CA GLU A 423 9.09 15.40 -48.81
C GLU A 423 9.32 16.63 -47.92
N GLU A 424 8.27 17.12 -47.27
CA GLU A 424 8.36 18.21 -46.30
C GLU A 424 9.26 17.85 -45.11
N ALA A 425 9.08 16.64 -44.57
CA ALA A 425 9.77 16.21 -43.35
C ALA A 425 11.26 15.92 -43.57
N VAL A 426 11.66 15.39 -44.73
CA VAL A 426 13.03 14.95 -45.00
C VAL A 426 13.76 15.79 -46.09
N GLY A 427 13.09 16.82 -46.59
CA GLY A 427 13.69 17.78 -47.53
C GLY A 427 13.92 17.24 -48.94
N ILE A 428 13.06 16.35 -49.44
CA ILE A 428 13.09 15.83 -50.82
C ILE A 428 12.26 16.72 -51.77
N VAL A 429 12.53 16.63 -53.05
CA VAL A 429 11.89 17.48 -54.08
C VAL A 429 11.03 16.63 -55.01
N HIS A 430 9.74 17.00 -55.17
CA HIS A 430 8.70 16.24 -55.87
C HIS A 430 9.00 15.93 -57.36
N THR A 431 9.95 16.61 -58.00
CA THR A 431 10.15 16.50 -59.41
C THR A 431 11.00 15.33 -59.87
N THR A 432 11.60 14.62 -58.92
CA THR A 432 12.54 13.48 -59.16
C THR A 432 12.24 12.32 -58.24
N ALA A 433 12.51 11.09 -58.71
CA ALA A 433 12.20 9.88 -57.93
C ALA A 433 13.02 9.82 -56.64
N THR A 434 12.31 9.51 -55.55
CA THR A 434 12.87 9.17 -54.24
C THR A 434 12.35 7.82 -53.82
N LEU A 435 13.29 6.90 -53.51
CA LEU A 435 13.04 5.58 -52.96
C LEU A 435 13.68 5.50 -51.60
N GLY A 436 12.97 4.95 -50.61
CA GLY A 436 13.53 4.76 -49.28
C GLY A 436 12.72 3.80 -48.44
N VAL A 437 13.17 3.64 -47.22
CA VAL A 437 12.51 2.81 -46.21
C VAL A 437 11.97 3.70 -45.09
N LEU A 438 10.66 3.68 -44.91
CA LEU A 438 9.96 4.27 -43.77
C LEU A 438 9.87 3.22 -42.68
N ASP A 439 10.43 3.47 -41.51
CA ASP A 439 10.35 2.61 -40.34
C ASP A 439 9.51 3.34 -39.27
N LEU A 440 8.36 2.79 -38.95
CA LEU A 440 7.44 3.29 -37.91
C LEU A 440 7.67 2.45 -36.65
N VAL A 441 8.29 3.06 -35.66
CA VAL A 441 8.56 2.42 -34.37
C VAL A 441 7.46 2.80 -33.39
N SER A 442 6.69 1.82 -32.91
CA SER A 442 5.54 2.06 -32.03
C SER A 442 5.61 1.22 -30.75
N ASN A 443 4.92 1.68 -29.72
CA ASN A 443 4.74 0.98 -28.45
C ASN A 443 3.54 0.03 -28.44
N HIS A 444 2.70 0.06 -29.50
CA HIS A 444 1.54 -0.80 -29.67
C HIS A 444 1.48 -1.33 -31.09
N GLU A 445 0.78 -2.46 -31.25
CA GLU A 445 0.48 -3.00 -32.57
C GLU A 445 -0.43 -2.03 -33.33
N LEU A 446 0.01 -1.63 -34.51
CA LEU A 446 -0.71 -0.76 -35.42
C LEU A 446 -1.16 -1.53 -36.64
N VAL A 447 -2.26 -1.12 -37.24
CA VAL A 447 -2.60 -1.51 -38.60
C VAL A 447 -1.99 -0.52 -39.56
N VAL A 448 -0.94 -0.97 -40.28
CA VAL A 448 -0.23 -0.16 -41.26
C VAL A 448 -0.48 -0.72 -42.66
N THR A 449 -0.95 0.13 -43.57
CA THR A 449 -1.22 -0.23 -44.98
C THR A 449 -0.53 0.74 -45.89
N ALA A 450 0.31 0.24 -46.78
CA ALA A 450 0.92 1.00 -47.86
C ALA A 450 0.11 0.88 -49.13
N ILE A 451 -0.13 2.00 -49.79
CA ILE A 451 -0.82 2.12 -51.09
C ILE A 451 0.20 2.68 -52.08
N TYR A 452 0.52 1.93 -53.10
CA TYR A 452 1.44 2.29 -54.18
C TYR A 452 0.65 2.62 -55.42
N THR A 453 0.89 3.78 -55.98
CA THR A 453 0.29 4.22 -57.25
C THR A 453 1.37 4.51 -58.26
N SER A 454 1.26 3.93 -59.44
CA SER A 454 2.14 4.23 -60.59
C SER A 454 1.31 4.64 -61.80
N GLY A 455 1.83 5.60 -62.56
CA GLY A 455 1.19 6.11 -63.81
C GLY A 455 2.20 6.38 -64.90
N GLY A 456 1.87 5.98 -66.12
CA GLY A 456 2.68 6.30 -67.32
C GLY A 456 2.61 7.80 -67.67
N ARG A 457 3.57 8.25 -68.50
CA ARG A 457 3.76 9.67 -68.88
C ARG A 457 2.77 10.20 -69.91
N GLY A 458 1.97 9.37 -70.57
CA GLY A 458 0.94 9.76 -71.56
C GLY A 458 -0.43 9.56 -71.01
N GLY A 459 -1.35 10.51 -71.24
CA GLY A 459 -2.69 10.55 -70.68
C GLY A 459 -3.62 9.35 -70.95
N ASP A 460 -3.14 8.29 -71.59
CA ASP A 460 -3.91 7.08 -71.96
C ASP A 460 -3.41 5.80 -71.22
N GLY A 461 -2.44 5.91 -70.32
CA GLY A 461 -1.97 4.81 -69.50
C GLY A 461 -2.69 4.79 -68.15
N GLY A 462 -3.43 3.69 -67.88
CA GLY A 462 -4.12 3.45 -66.59
C GLY A 462 -3.14 3.57 -65.44
N ALA A 463 -3.62 4.11 -64.32
CA ALA A 463 -2.84 4.07 -63.07
C ALA A 463 -2.99 2.69 -62.43
N ASP A 464 -1.85 2.05 -62.10
CA ASP A 464 -1.85 0.85 -61.32
C ASP A 464 -1.81 1.19 -59.82
N VAL A 465 -2.66 0.52 -59.07
CA VAL A 465 -2.76 0.69 -57.60
C VAL A 465 -2.49 -0.67 -56.93
N HIS A 466 -1.51 -0.70 -56.08
CA HIS A 466 -1.22 -1.87 -55.22
C HIS A 466 -1.34 -1.49 -53.75
N THR A 467 -1.92 -2.38 -52.96
CA THR A 467 -2.00 -2.22 -51.51
C THR A 467 -1.25 -3.34 -50.80
N ARG A 468 -0.55 -3.00 -49.71
CA ARG A 468 0.16 -3.97 -48.88
C ARG A 468 -0.08 -3.67 -47.40
N THR A 469 -0.59 -4.65 -46.67
CA THR A 469 -0.60 -4.61 -45.19
C THR A 469 0.78 -4.97 -44.67
N VAL A 470 1.29 -4.17 -43.76
CA VAL A 470 2.60 -4.32 -43.17
C VAL A 470 2.50 -5.02 -41.84
N THR A 471 3.14 -6.20 -41.74
CA THR A 471 3.18 -6.95 -40.49
C THR A 471 4.24 -6.39 -39.57
N PRO A 472 3.92 -6.10 -38.28
CA PRO A 472 4.91 -5.61 -37.34
C PRO A 472 5.98 -6.68 -37.07
N ARG A 473 7.20 -6.20 -36.80
CA ARG A 473 8.31 -7.00 -36.29
C ARG A 473 8.70 -6.52 -34.91
N ARG A 474 8.96 -7.41 -34.01
CA ARG A 474 9.61 -7.07 -32.74
C ARG A 474 11.11 -6.84 -32.98
N ALA A 475 11.68 -5.84 -32.29
CA ALA A 475 13.10 -5.56 -32.33
C ALA A 475 13.93 -6.73 -31.79
#